data_13d2b80f3fd4d5b81dfb68e3a7e724a6
#
_entry.id   13d2b80f3fd4d5b81dfb68e3a7e724a6
#
_cell.length_a   1.000
_cell.length_b   1.000
_cell.length_c   1.000
_cell.angle_alpha   90.00
_cell.angle_beta   90.00
_cell.angle_gamma   90.00
#
_symmetry.space_group_name_H-M   'P 1'
#
loop_
_entity.id
_entity.type
_entity.pdbx_description
1 polymer ?
#
loop_
_entity_poly.entity_id
_entity_poly.type
_entity_poly.pdbx_seq_one_letter_code
_entity_poly.pdbx_strand_id
1 'polypeptide(L)'
;MNNNFNNFNNMDDIFNQLMGNMGGYSTERRRYSINGREVTPEEFAMYRQTGRLPQTEEVAQAPSKGQIKSDGILAKLGRNLTQEAREGKLDPVIGRNKEIQETAEILARRTKNNPVLVGDAGVGKTAVVEGLAQAIVNGDVPAAIKDKEIISIDISGLEAGTQYRGSFEENIQNLVNEVKEAGNI
;
A
#
# COMPACT_ATOMS: atom_id res chain seq x y z
N MET A 1 41.55 37.38 36.30
CA MET A 1 40.29 37.13 37.03
C MET A 1 39.18 37.91 36.34
N ASN A 2 38.43 37.32 35.45
CA ASN A 2 37.17 37.88 35.00
C ASN A 2 36.22 36.73 34.76
N ASN A 3 35.31 36.58 35.69
CA ASN A 3 34.17 35.68 35.62
C ASN A 3 33.19 36.23 34.59
N ASN A 4 32.99 35.52 33.51
CA ASN A 4 31.90 35.76 32.59
C ASN A 4 30.90 34.58 32.70
N PHE A 5 30.19 34.53 33.83
CA PHE A 5 28.97 33.76 33.98
C PHE A 5 27.81 34.72 33.86
N ASN A 6 27.31 34.93 32.69
CA ASN A 6 25.94 35.44 32.50
C ASN A 6 25.45 35.18 31.08
N ASN A 7 24.47 34.41 31.03
CA ASN A 7 23.33 34.36 30.11
C ASN A 7 23.15 33.03 29.38
N PHE A 8 22.75 32.03 30.16
CA PHE A 8 22.06 30.88 29.57
C PHE A 8 20.57 31.03 29.89
N ASN A 9 19.82 31.61 28.98
CA ASN A 9 18.37 31.75 29.11
C ASN A 9 17.56 30.56 28.65
N ASN A 10 18.20 29.46 28.20
CA ASN A 10 17.45 28.28 27.81
C ASN A 10 18.30 27.02 28.01
N MET A 11 17.68 26.00 28.58
CA MET A 11 18.29 24.68 28.77
C MET A 11 18.74 24.03 27.46
N ASP A 12 18.15 24.45 26.33
CA ASP A 12 18.47 23.97 24.98
C ASP A 12 19.84 24.44 24.48
N ASP A 13 20.27 25.66 24.89
CA ASP A 13 21.61 26.19 24.52
C ASP A 13 22.72 25.43 25.24
N ILE A 14 22.50 25.03 26.49
CA ILE A 14 23.45 24.22 27.25
C ILE A 14 23.55 22.80 26.63
N PHE A 15 22.43 22.24 26.22
CA PHE A 15 22.37 20.92 25.61
C PHE A 15 23.07 20.87 24.25
N ASN A 16 22.84 21.88 23.38
CA ASN A 16 23.46 22.02 22.07
C ASN A 16 24.98 22.27 22.17
N GLN A 17 25.43 23.04 23.13
CA GLN A 17 26.86 23.29 23.36
C GLN A 17 27.58 22.06 23.92
N LEU A 18 26.93 21.27 24.77
CA LEU A 18 27.48 20.04 25.32
C LEU A 18 27.59 18.93 24.26
N MET A 19 26.59 18.84 23.36
CA MET A 19 26.55 17.83 22.31
C MET A 19 27.35 18.21 21.05
N GLY A 20 27.60 19.49 20.80
CA GLY A 20 28.37 19.95 19.63
C GLY A 20 29.88 19.65 19.70
N ASN A 21 30.43 19.28 20.86
CA ASN A 21 31.86 19.03 21.07
C ASN A 21 32.24 17.56 21.18
N MET A 22 31.31 16.63 21.01
CA MET A 22 31.58 15.18 20.93
C MET A 22 31.40 14.70 19.50
N GLY A 23 32.49 14.74 18.73
CA GLY A 23 32.58 14.18 17.42
C GLY A 23 32.29 12.67 17.40
N GLY A 24 31.35 12.29 16.51
CA GLY A 24 31.30 10.98 15.87
C GLY A 24 30.76 9.84 16.74
N TYR A 25 29.44 9.69 16.80
CA TYR A 25 28.85 8.37 16.99
C TYR A 25 27.55 8.24 16.19
N SER A 26 27.40 7.07 15.58
CA SER A 26 26.27 6.57 14.80
C SER A 26 24.90 7.00 15.35
N THR A 27 24.05 7.49 14.46
CA THR A 27 22.64 7.75 14.71
C THR A 27 21.90 6.44 15.04
N GLU A 28 22.01 5.96 16.26
CA GLU A 28 21.02 5.03 16.78
C GLU A 28 19.70 5.79 16.89
N ARG A 29 18.75 5.40 16.04
CA ARG A 29 17.37 5.90 16.12
C ARG A 29 16.80 5.45 17.46
N ARG A 30 16.80 6.33 18.46
CA ARG A 30 16.13 6.07 19.74
C ARG A 30 14.66 5.92 19.48
N ARG A 31 14.13 4.73 19.70
CA ARG A 31 12.69 4.48 19.66
C ARG A 31 12.09 4.95 20.98
N TYR A 32 11.10 5.82 20.88
CA TYR A 32 10.34 6.27 22.03
C TYR A 32 9.01 5.53 22.05
N SER A 33 8.60 5.03 23.22
CA SER A 33 7.31 4.37 23.37
C SER A 33 6.60 4.85 24.63
N ILE A 34 5.28 5.06 24.55
CA ILE A 34 4.40 5.42 25.66
C ILE A 34 3.26 4.40 25.68
N ASN A 35 3.09 3.68 26.79
CA ASN A 35 2.08 2.64 26.96
C ASN A 35 2.09 1.56 25.85
N GLY A 36 3.29 1.19 25.33
CA GLY A 36 3.44 0.19 24.28
C GLY A 36 3.22 0.71 22.85
N ARG A 37 2.90 2.00 22.65
CA ARG A 37 2.81 2.65 21.35
C ARG A 37 4.12 3.38 21.03
N GLU A 38 4.69 3.14 19.85
CA GLU A 38 5.82 3.94 19.35
C GLU A 38 5.34 5.38 19.06
N VAL A 39 6.13 6.36 19.53
CA VAL A 39 5.84 7.79 19.39
C VAL A 39 7.05 8.51 18.82
N THR A 40 6.82 9.65 18.18
CA THR A 40 7.90 10.51 17.69
C THR A 40 8.59 11.22 18.85
N PRO A 41 9.83 11.70 18.67
CA PRO A 41 10.53 12.50 19.71
C PRO A 41 9.73 13.73 20.14
N GLU A 42 8.99 14.35 19.22
CA GLU A 42 8.15 15.53 19.46
C GLU A 42 6.91 15.18 20.29
N GLU A 43 6.22 14.09 19.97
CA GLU A 43 5.09 13.58 20.75
C GLU A 43 5.53 13.16 22.16
N PHE A 44 6.72 12.56 22.28
CA PHE A 44 7.28 12.19 23.57
C PHE A 44 7.61 13.43 24.44
N ALA A 45 8.15 14.49 23.85
CA ALA A 45 8.43 15.75 24.53
C ALA A 45 7.12 16.42 24.97
N MET A 46 6.09 16.43 24.14
CA MET A 46 4.78 17.00 24.47
C MET A 46 4.07 16.21 25.57
N TYR A 47 4.14 14.89 25.56
CA TYR A 47 3.60 14.04 26.63
C TYR A 47 4.29 14.31 27.98
N ARG A 48 5.60 14.55 28.00
CA ARG A 48 6.33 14.91 29.21
C ARG A 48 5.90 16.25 29.82
N GLN A 49 5.48 17.21 28.98
CA GLN A 49 5.03 18.53 29.45
C GLN A 49 3.56 18.55 29.85
N THR A 50 2.70 17.84 29.15
CA THR A 50 1.24 17.97 29.30
C THR A 50 0.58 16.76 29.96
N GLY A 51 1.28 15.62 30.06
CA GLY A 51 0.73 14.37 30.55
C GLY A 51 -0.32 13.76 29.60
N ARG A 52 -0.53 14.35 28.42
CA ARG A 52 -1.49 13.89 27.41
C ARG A 52 -0.76 13.68 26.09
N LEU A 53 -1.03 12.56 25.45
CA LEU A 53 -0.68 12.40 24.05
C LEU A 53 -1.58 13.36 23.24
N PRO A 54 -1.05 14.09 22.25
CA PRO A 54 -1.90 14.81 21.32
C PRO A 54 -2.89 13.79 20.77
N GLN A 55 -4.18 14.08 20.88
CA GLN A 55 -5.17 13.35 20.10
C GLN A 55 -4.80 13.68 18.66
N THR A 56 -4.21 12.73 17.98
CA THR A 56 -4.08 12.80 16.54
C THR A 56 -5.50 12.95 15.99
N GLU A 57 -5.90 14.20 15.68
CA GLU A 57 -6.78 14.38 14.54
C GLU A 57 -6.17 13.48 13.46
N GLU A 58 -6.99 12.61 12.91
CA GLU A 58 -6.56 11.70 11.83
C GLU A 58 -5.66 12.51 10.89
N VAL A 59 -4.34 12.32 11.06
CA VAL A 59 -3.41 12.72 10.01
C VAL A 59 -3.91 11.91 8.85
N ALA A 60 -4.51 12.59 7.87
CA ALA A 60 -4.88 12.00 6.61
C ALA A 60 -3.65 11.22 6.18
N GLN A 61 -3.68 9.91 6.39
CA GLN A 61 -2.60 9.02 6.04
C GLN A 61 -2.35 9.32 4.57
N ALA A 62 -1.18 9.81 4.26
CA ALA A 62 -0.74 9.85 2.87
C ALA A 62 -1.08 8.46 2.33
N PRO A 63 -1.87 8.34 1.24
CA PRO A 63 -2.42 7.07 0.82
C PRO A 63 -1.27 6.08 0.76
N SER A 64 -1.30 5.09 1.64
CA SER A 64 -0.33 4.00 1.60
C SER A 64 -0.48 3.42 0.21
N LYS A 65 0.61 3.38 -0.57
CA LYS A 65 0.61 2.78 -1.90
C LYS A 65 -0.11 1.45 -1.80
N GLY A 66 -1.26 1.32 -2.48
CA GLY A 66 -2.05 0.10 -2.47
C GLY A 66 -3.42 0.16 -1.83
N GLN A 67 -3.84 1.27 -1.23
CA GLN A 67 -5.21 1.37 -0.74
C GLN A 67 -6.14 1.83 -1.87
N ILE A 68 -7.10 0.95 -2.19
CA ILE A 68 -8.21 1.29 -3.09
C ILE A 68 -9.09 2.31 -2.35
N LYS A 69 -9.37 3.44 -3.00
CA LYS A 69 -10.28 4.44 -2.44
C LYS A 69 -11.67 3.81 -2.24
N SER A 70 -12.23 3.93 -1.06
CA SER A 70 -13.52 3.29 -0.68
C SER A 70 -14.72 3.75 -1.52
N ASP A 71 -14.64 4.91 -2.13
CA ASP A 71 -15.67 5.53 -2.98
C ASP A 71 -15.34 5.49 -4.48
N GLY A 72 -14.20 4.92 -4.85
CA GLY A 72 -13.71 4.78 -6.22
C GLY A 72 -14.50 3.77 -7.07
N ILE A 73 -14.24 3.79 -8.38
CA ILE A 73 -14.81 2.83 -9.34
C ILE A 73 -14.31 1.42 -9.04
N LEU A 74 -13.03 1.27 -8.67
CA LEU A 74 -12.44 0.00 -8.26
C LEU A 74 -13.15 -0.64 -7.06
N ALA A 75 -13.56 0.18 -6.08
CA ALA A 75 -14.28 -0.32 -4.92
C ALA A 75 -15.73 -0.72 -5.23
N LYS A 76 -16.37 -0.03 -6.18
CA LYS A 76 -17.78 -0.27 -6.55
C LYS A 76 -17.96 -1.43 -7.50
N LEU A 77 -17.08 -1.59 -8.47
CA LEU A 77 -17.20 -2.53 -9.58
C LEU A 77 -16.08 -3.57 -9.62
N GLY A 78 -15.05 -3.42 -8.79
CA GLY A 78 -13.93 -4.33 -8.70
C GLY A 78 -14.11 -5.37 -7.60
N ARG A 79 -13.76 -6.62 -7.90
CA ARG A 79 -13.63 -7.71 -6.93
C ARG A 79 -12.14 -7.95 -6.67
N ASN A 80 -11.66 -7.70 -5.46
CA ASN A 80 -10.26 -7.88 -5.13
C ASN A 80 -9.95 -9.36 -4.84
N LEU A 81 -9.46 -10.07 -5.85
CA LEU A 81 -9.13 -11.49 -5.76
C LEU A 81 -7.97 -11.77 -4.82
N THR A 82 -6.98 -10.88 -4.76
CA THR A 82 -5.84 -11.05 -3.84
C THR A 82 -6.28 -10.92 -2.38
N GLN A 83 -7.20 -10.01 -2.09
CA GLN A 83 -7.78 -9.89 -0.76
C GLN A 83 -8.60 -11.12 -0.39
N GLU A 84 -9.43 -11.62 -1.30
CA GLU A 84 -10.21 -12.86 -1.09
C GLU A 84 -9.31 -14.08 -0.89
N ALA A 85 -8.16 -14.14 -1.60
CA ALA A 85 -7.17 -15.18 -1.39
C ALA A 85 -6.56 -15.11 0.02
N ARG A 86 -6.22 -13.91 0.53
CA ARG A 86 -5.72 -13.71 1.91
C ARG A 86 -6.76 -14.15 2.96
N GLU A 87 -8.02 -13.94 2.68
CA GLU A 87 -9.14 -14.30 3.55
C GLU A 87 -9.57 -15.78 3.43
N GLY A 88 -8.93 -16.54 2.53
CA GLY A 88 -9.25 -17.95 2.28
C GLY A 88 -10.64 -18.18 1.65
N LYS A 89 -11.16 -17.17 0.94
CA LYS A 89 -12.49 -17.23 0.30
C LYS A 89 -12.48 -17.83 -1.10
N LEU A 90 -11.29 -18.01 -1.70
CA LEU A 90 -11.16 -18.60 -3.02
C LEU A 90 -11.01 -20.12 -2.90
N ASP A 91 -11.67 -20.83 -3.81
CA ASP A 91 -11.52 -22.28 -3.93
C ASP A 91 -10.08 -22.66 -4.36
N PRO A 92 -9.54 -23.79 -3.88
CA PRO A 92 -8.23 -24.25 -4.29
C PRO A 92 -8.22 -24.64 -5.77
N VAL A 93 -7.26 -24.09 -6.52
CA VAL A 93 -7.13 -24.38 -7.94
C VAL A 93 -6.21 -25.57 -8.16
N ILE A 94 -6.73 -26.62 -8.79
CA ILE A 94 -6.03 -27.89 -9.01
C ILE A 94 -5.74 -28.07 -10.51
N GLY A 95 -4.50 -28.49 -10.82
CA GLY A 95 -4.11 -28.89 -12.18
C GLY A 95 -3.88 -27.73 -13.17
N ARG A 96 -3.75 -26.48 -12.70
CA ARG A 96 -3.52 -25.29 -13.53
C ARG A 96 -2.19 -24.59 -13.24
N ASN A 97 -1.27 -25.26 -12.59
CA ASN A 97 0.01 -24.67 -12.19
C ASN A 97 0.81 -24.09 -13.35
N LYS A 98 0.76 -24.77 -14.52
CA LYS A 98 1.48 -24.34 -15.72
C LYS A 98 0.93 -23.02 -16.26
N GLU A 99 -0.39 -22.93 -16.42
CA GLU A 99 -1.07 -21.73 -16.93
C GLU A 99 -0.92 -20.55 -15.96
N ILE A 100 -0.97 -20.81 -14.65
CA ILE A 100 -0.73 -19.81 -13.60
C ILE A 100 0.69 -19.27 -13.70
N GLN A 101 1.69 -20.14 -13.81
CA GLN A 101 3.08 -19.77 -13.93
C GLN A 101 3.37 -18.96 -15.21
N GLU A 102 2.88 -19.44 -16.37
CA GLU A 102 3.02 -18.72 -17.64
C GLU A 102 2.38 -17.33 -17.59
N THR A 103 1.21 -17.20 -16.96
CA THR A 103 0.52 -15.92 -16.76
C THR A 103 1.35 -14.99 -15.87
N ALA A 104 1.89 -15.49 -14.76
CA ALA A 104 2.76 -14.75 -13.87
C ALA A 104 4.03 -14.25 -14.54
N GLU A 105 4.68 -15.10 -15.36
CA GLU A 105 5.88 -14.76 -16.13
C GLU A 105 5.59 -13.66 -17.17
N ILE A 106 4.44 -13.71 -17.85
CA ILE A 106 4.04 -12.67 -18.80
C ILE A 106 3.82 -11.34 -18.07
N LEU A 107 3.11 -11.35 -16.95
CA LEU A 107 2.86 -10.13 -16.14
C LEU A 107 4.16 -9.53 -15.59
N ALA A 108 5.16 -10.34 -15.29
CA ALA A 108 6.45 -9.89 -14.79
C ALA A 108 7.35 -9.23 -15.85
N ARG A 109 6.99 -9.28 -17.14
CA ARG A 109 7.77 -8.66 -18.24
C ARG A 109 7.73 -7.14 -18.14
N ARG A 110 8.79 -6.48 -18.62
CA ARG A 110 8.85 -5.01 -18.71
C ARG A 110 7.91 -4.44 -19.79
N THR A 111 7.71 -5.18 -20.85
CA THR A 111 6.86 -4.81 -21.99
C THR A 111 6.06 -6.02 -22.44
N LYS A 112 4.93 -5.81 -23.10
CA LYS A 112 4.02 -6.88 -23.54
C LYS A 112 3.60 -7.81 -22.39
N ASN A 113 3.28 -7.18 -21.25
CA ASN A 113 2.92 -7.84 -20.00
C ASN A 113 1.40 -8.04 -19.83
N ASN A 114 0.65 -8.08 -20.92
CA ASN A 114 -0.80 -8.28 -20.93
C ASN A 114 -1.12 -9.70 -21.39
N PRO A 115 -1.29 -10.68 -20.49
CA PRO A 115 -1.69 -12.03 -20.87
C PRO A 115 -3.16 -12.05 -21.31
N VAL A 116 -3.46 -12.92 -22.28
CA VAL A 116 -4.83 -13.20 -22.73
C VAL A 116 -5.08 -14.69 -22.56
N LEU A 117 -6.08 -15.06 -21.75
CA LEU A 117 -6.50 -16.43 -21.55
C LEU A 117 -7.57 -16.80 -22.58
N VAL A 118 -7.23 -17.72 -23.47
CA VAL A 118 -8.11 -18.18 -24.56
C VAL A 118 -8.55 -19.63 -24.29
N GLY A 119 -9.79 -19.93 -24.60
CA GLY A 119 -10.37 -21.27 -24.43
C GLY A 119 -11.90 -21.23 -24.43
N ASP A 120 -12.52 -22.39 -24.54
CA ASP A 120 -13.97 -22.54 -24.53
C ASP A 120 -14.63 -22.08 -23.22
N ALA A 121 -15.95 -21.89 -23.25
CA ALA A 121 -16.71 -21.59 -22.04
C ALA A 121 -16.57 -22.75 -21.02
N GLY A 122 -16.39 -22.42 -19.74
CA GLY A 122 -16.33 -23.43 -18.67
C GLY A 122 -14.99 -24.15 -18.49
N VAL A 123 -13.96 -23.92 -19.31
CA VAL A 123 -12.65 -24.59 -19.18
C VAL A 123 -11.80 -24.14 -17.98
N GLY A 124 -12.29 -23.17 -17.20
CA GLY A 124 -11.60 -22.70 -15.98
C GLY A 124 -10.66 -21.51 -16.18
N LYS A 125 -10.90 -20.60 -17.15
CA LYS A 125 -10.10 -19.38 -17.34
C LYS A 125 -10.08 -18.50 -16.08
N THR A 126 -11.23 -18.34 -15.44
CA THR A 126 -11.34 -17.59 -14.19
C THR A 126 -10.56 -18.25 -13.05
N ALA A 127 -10.58 -19.58 -12.97
CA ALA A 127 -9.81 -20.32 -11.96
C ALA A 127 -8.30 -20.09 -12.10
N VAL A 128 -7.77 -19.89 -13.32
CA VAL A 128 -6.35 -19.53 -13.50
C VAL A 128 -6.03 -18.18 -12.87
N VAL A 129 -6.92 -17.19 -12.99
CA VAL A 129 -6.74 -15.85 -12.39
C VAL A 129 -6.86 -15.91 -10.87
N GLU A 130 -7.81 -16.68 -10.34
CA GLU A 130 -7.97 -16.92 -8.90
C GLU A 130 -6.75 -17.66 -8.33
N GLY A 131 -6.23 -18.67 -9.03
CA GLY A 131 -4.99 -19.36 -8.67
C GLY A 131 -3.76 -18.46 -8.71
N LEU A 132 -3.70 -17.50 -9.66
CA LEU A 132 -2.65 -16.49 -9.68
C LEU A 132 -2.73 -15.57 -8.44
N ALA A 133 -3.92 -15.16 -8.02
CA ALA A 133 -4.10 -14.38 -6.80
C ALA A 133 -3.63 -15.15 -5.55
N GLN A 134 -3.92 -16.45 -5.47
CA GLN A 134 -3.40 -17.34 -4.43
C GLN A 134 -1.87 -17.46 -4.47
N ALA A 135 -1.29 -17.61 -5.67
CA ALA A 135 0.16 -17.68 -5.85
C ALA A 135 0.87 -16.38 -5.42
N ILE A 136 0.27 -15.21 -5.67
CA ILE A 136 0.80 -13.92 -5.18
C ILE A 136 0.80 -13.89 -3.65
N VAL A 137 -0.29 -14.28 -3.00
CA VAL A 137 -0.41 -14.31 -1.54
C VAL A 137 0.58 -15.27 -0.91
N ASN A 138 0.80 -16.43 -1.52
CA ASN A 138 1.76 -17.43 -1.07
C ASN A 138 3.22 -17.03 -1.37
N GLY A 139 3.44 -16.02 -2.23
CA GLY A 139 4.77 -15.60 -2.66
C GLY A 139 5.40 -16.47 -3.75
N ASP A 140 4.61 -17.35 -4.38
CA ASP A 140 5.03 -18.29 -5.44
C ASP A 140 4.99 -17.66 -6.84
N VAL A 141 5.43 -16.40 -6.93
CA VAL A 141 5.45 -15.61 -8.17
C VAL A 141 6.76 -14.84 -8.32
N PRO A 142 7.11 -14.39 -9.54
CA PRO A 142 8.28 -13.53 -9.75
C PRO A 142 8.23 -12.26 -8.88
N ALA A 143 9.40 -11.80 -8.43
CA ALA A 143 9.54 -10.65 -7.53
C ALA A 143 8.86 -9.37 -8.05
N ALA A 144 8.77 -9.20 -9.37
CA ALA A 144 8.15 -8.03 -10.02
C ALA A 144 6.65 -7.88 -9.73
N ILE A 145 5.96 -8.98 -9.40
CA ILE A 145 4.50 -9.01 -9.17
C ILE A 145 4.12 -9.47 -7.75
N LYS A 146 5.11 -9.72 -6.88
CA LYS A 146 4.89 -10.25 -5.54
C LYS A 146 4.03 -9.34 -4.65
N ASP A 147 4.17 -8.03 -4.83
CA ASP A 147 3.44 -7.02 -4.03
C ASP A 147 2.24 -6.42 -4.79
N LYS A 148 1.80 -7.11 -5.86
CA LYS A 148 0.69 -6.66 -6.69
C LYS A 148 -0.64 -7.21 -6.21
N GLU A 149 -1.70 -6.49 -6.49
CA GLU A 149 -3.08 -6.91 -6.25
C GLU A 149 -3.81 -7.16 -7.56
N ILE A 150 -4.60 -8.21 -7.60
CA ILE A 150 -5.45 -8.55 -8.74
C ILE A 150 -6.87 -8.14 -8.42
N ILE A 151 -7.42 -7.26 -9.26
CA ILE A 151 -8.80 -6.82 -9.18
C ILE A 151 -9.53 -7.25 -10.44
N SER A 152 -10.54 -8.07 -10.27
CA SER A 152 -11.44 -8.46 -11.35
C SER A 152 -12.48 -7.39 -11.56
N ILE A 153 -12.68 -6.94 -12.80
CA ILE A 153 -13.63 -5.90 -13.17
C ILE A 153 -14.64 -6.48 -14.16
N ASP A 154 -15.93 -6.28 -13.85
CA ASP A 154 -17.00 -6.56 -14.79
C ASP A 154 -17.22 -5.34 -15.70
N ILE A 155 -16.80 -5.47 -16.95
CA ILE A 155 -16.98 -4.42 -17.96
C ILE A 155 -18.48 -4.17 -18.25
N SER A 156 -19.32 -5.21 -18.16
CA SER A 156 -20.78 -5.05 -18.36
C SER A 156 -21.40 -4.17 -17.29
N GLY A 157 -20.91 -4.23 -16.05
CA GLY A 157 -21.32 -3.36 -14.96
C GLY A 157 -20.92 -1.90 -15.18
N LEU A 158 -19.78 -1.64 -15.82
CA LEU A 158 -19.36 -0.29 -16.22
C LEU A 158 -20.31 0.33 -17.26
N GLU A 159 -20.86 -0.47 -18.17
CA GLU A 159 -21.78 -0.03 -19.21
C GLU A 159 -23.21 0.18 -18.68
N ALA A 160 -23.67 -0.70 -17.80
CA ALA A 160 -25.06 -0.71 -17.30
C ALA A 160 -25.43 0.54 -16.48
N GLY A 161 -24.45 1.24 -15.88
CA GLY A 161 -24.66 2.49 -15.13
C GLY A 161 -24.65 3.76 -15.97
N THR A 162 -24.48 3.66 -17.29
CA THR A 162 -24.28 4.82 -18.17
C THR A 162 -25.47 5.01 -19.09
N GLN A 163 -26.24 6.10 -18.86
CA GLN A 163 -27.33 6.51 -19.77
C GLN A 163 -26.84 7.21 -21.04
N TYR A 164 -25.57 7.62 -21.08
CA TYR A 164 -24.95 8.34 -22.17
C TYR A 164 -23.61 7.71 -22.54
N ARG A 165 -23.32 7.66 -23.85
CA ARG A 165 -22.09 7.07 -24.40
C ARG A 165 -20.81 7.69 -23.84
N GLY A 166 -20.81 8.99 -23.49
CA GLY A 166 -19.66 9.68 -22.89
C GLY A 166 -19.35 9.31 -21.45
N SER A 167 -20.30 8.77 -20.69
CA SER A 167 -20.08 8.37 -19.31
C SER A 167 -19.34 7.04 -19.19
N PHE A 168 -19.39 6.17 -20.21
CA PHE A 168 -18.59 4.95 -20.23
C PHE A 168 -17.10 5.26 -20.42
N GLU A 169 -16.76 6.10 -21.40
CA GLU A 169 -15.37 6.53 -21.59
C GLU A 169 -14.80 7.24 -20.37
N GLU A 170 -15.60 8.08 -19.71
CA GLU A 170 -15.23 8.76 -18.47
C GLU A 170 -14.97 7.76 -17.34
N ASN A 171 -15.83 6.76 -17.17
CA ASN A 171 -15.64 5.71 -16.16
C ASN A 171 -14.37 4.90 -16.41
N ILE A 172 -14.07 4.54 -17.66
CA ILE A 172 -12.81 3.85 -18.02
C ILE A 172 -11.61 4.75 -17.71
N GLN A 173 -11.67 6.04 -18.04
CA GLN A 173 -10.58 6.97 -17.75
C GLN A 173 -10.34 7.11 -16.24
N ASN A 174 -11.38 7.23 -15.46
CA ASN A 174 -11.31 7.30 -14.00
C ASN A 174 -10.75 6.01 -13.41
N LEU A 175 -11.18 4.84 -13.90
CA LEU A 175 -10.64 3.54 -13.52
C LEU A 175 -9.12 3.45 -13.78
N VAL A 176 -8.68 3.85 -14.98
CA VAL A 176 -7.25 3.86 -15.33
C VAL A 176 -6.44 4.79 -14.42
N ASN A 177 -7.01 5.94 -14.05
CA ASN A 177 -6.36 6.87 -13.14
C ASN A 177 -6.26 6.29 -11.72
N GLU A 178 -7.32 5.66 -11.20
CA GLU A 178 -7.30 4.99 -9.90
C GLU A 178 -6.24 3.89 -9.83
N VAL A 179 -6.13 3.05 -10.87
CA VAL A 179 -5.11 2.00 -10.96
C VAL A 179 -3.70 2.59 -10.95
N LYS A 180 -3.47 3.68 -11.71
CA LYS A 180 -2.17 4.36 -11.75
C LYS A 180 -1.81 5.00 -10.41
N GLU A 181 -2.76 5.60 -9.71
CA GLU A 181 -2.55 6.21 -8.39
C GLU A 181 -2.24 5.15 -7.33
N ALA A 182 -2.91 4.02 -7.35
CA ALA A 182 -2.65 2.91 -6.44
C ALA A 182 -1.24 2.32 -6.62
N GLY A 183 -0.77 2.16 -7.87
CA GLY A 183 0.61 1.79 -8.21
C GLY A 183 1.01 0.34 -7.94
N ASN A 184 0.18 -0.45 -7.25
CA ASN A 184 0.40 -1.85 -6.94
C ASN A 184 -0.68 -2.79 -7.49
N ILE A 185 -1.57 -2.30 -8.33
CA ILE A 185 -2.62 -3.06 -9.01
C ILE A 185 -2.13 -3.51 -10.39
#